data_5b1513ebc6f977cb1b5bd810d3b43481
#
_entry.id   5b1513ebc6f977cb1b5bd810d3b43481
#
_cell.length_a   1.000
_cell.length_b   1.000
_cell.length_c   1.000
_cell.angle_alpha   90.00
_cell.angle_beta   90.00
_cell.angle_gamma   90.00
#
_symmetry.space_group_name_H-M   'P 1'
#
loop_
_entity.id
_entity.type
_entity.pdbx_description
1 polymer ?
#
loop_
_entity_poly.entity_id
_entity_poly.type
_entity_poly.pdbx_seq_one_letter_code
_entity_poly.pdbx_strand_id
1 'polypeptide(L)'
;DYVRDFFKKGHHLGSNYKIRSVKAFIDGALGSRGAALHEPYSDEHCNCGLILISKEEFDELAELCYNYNFQLCTHAIGDRGNEFVLDTYQKYLKSKNNRRWRVEHAQMLTTSDIERLKNFSIVASMQPSHCTSDMKWLKNRIGEHRLHRISRWKTLLQNGIRIAGGSDCPIEEGNPLHEFYAAITRQDHLGFPEGGWQSQERLTRNESLNLFTTGAAFAEFSEFNRGIIDIGYDADLTILSNDITKVETNK
;
A
#
# COMPACT_ATOMS: atom_id res chain seq x y z
N ASP A 1 5.87 -2.57 30.88
CA ASP A 1 5.73 -1.83 29.61
C ASP A 1 4.59 -2.47 28.82
N TYR A 2 3.46 -1.72 28.65
CA TYR A 2 2.22 -2.22 28.03
C TYR A 2 2.47 -2.83 26.63
N VAL A 3 3.32 -2.22 25.82
CA VAL A 3 3.64 -2.68 24.45
C VAL A 3 4.35 -4.04 24.52
N ARG A 4 5.37 -4.19 25.34
CA ARG A 4 6.08 -5.47 25.49
C ARG A 4 5.20 -6.57 26.08
N ASP A 5 4.30 -6.23 26.99
CA ASP A 5 3.36 -7.20 27.54
C ASP A 5 2.31 -7.63 26.53
N PHE A 6 1.91 -6.73 25.61
CA PHE A 6 1.05 -7.06 24.47
C PHE A 6 1.73 -8.08 23.54
N PHE A 7 2.99 -7.84 23.17
CA PHE A 7 3.75 -8.79 22.34
C PHE A 7 3.88 -10.17 22.99
N LYS A 8 4.14 -10.22 24.30
CA LYS A 8 4.25 -11.50 25.05
C LYS A 8 2.95 -12.29 25.07
N LYS A 9 1.79 -11.64 25.02
CA LYS A 9 0.48 -12.31 24.91
C LYS A 9 0.27 -12.98 23.56
N GLY A 10 1.03 -12.57 22.54
CA GLY A 10 0.92 -13.10 21.18
C GLY A 10 -0.30 -12.60 20.42
N HIS A 11 -0.58 -13.25 19.28
CA HIS A 11 -1.71 -12.89 18.43
C HIS A 11 -3.05 -13.19 19.13
N HIS A 12 -4.02 -12.28 18.94
CA HIS A 12 -5.41 -12.58 19.22
C HIS A 12 -6.08 -13.04 17.91
N LEU A 13 -6.54 -14.29 17.85
CA LEU A 13 -7.20 -14.88 16.68
C LEU A 13 -8.60 -15.33 17.05
N GLY A 14 -9.48 -14.37 17.36
CA GLY A 14 -10.89 -14.60 17.69
C GLY A 14 -11.77 -14.78 16.44
N SER A 15 -13.00 -15.24 16.64
CA SER A 15 -14.00 -15.41 15.56
C SER A 15 -14.43 -14.08 14.96
N ASN A 16 -14.52 -13.02 15.75
CA ASN A 16 -15.05 -11.72 15.32
C ASN A 16 -13.96 -10.73 14.87
N TYR A 17 -12.76 -10.87 15.41
CA TYR A 17 -11.62 -10.01 15.04
C TYR A 17 -10.30 -10.71 15.31
N LYS A 18 -9.26 -10.25 14.61
CA LYS A 18 -7.88 -10.73 14.76
C LYS A 18 -6.95 -9.54 15.02
N ILE A 19 -6.00 -9.72 15.94
CA ILE A 19 -4.91 -8.77 16.17
C ILE A 19 -3.61 -9.53 15.99
N ARG A 20 -2.93 -9.29 14.86
CA ARG A 20 -1.65 -9.92 14.52
C ARG A 20 -0.66 -8.99 13.86
N SER A 21 -1.01 -7.71 13.75
CA SER A 21 -0.18 -6.69 13.11
C SER A 21 -0.01 -5.48 14.02
N VAL A 22 1.07 -4.75 13.77
CA VAL A 22 1.41 -3.49 14.41
C VAL A 22 1.52 -2.42 13.34
N LYS A 23 0.87 -1.26 13.53
CA LYS A 23 0.95 -0.11 12.63
C LYS A 23 2.00 0.87 13.14
N ALA A 24 2.87 1.33 12.24
CA ALA A 24 3.81 2.42 12.46
C ALA A 24 3.67 3.49 11.37
N PHE A 25 4.16 4.69 11.66
CA PHE A 25 4.20 5.82 10.74
C PHE A 25 5.63 6.35 10.64
N ILE A 26 6.16 6.44 9.42
CA ILE A 26 7.52 6.95 9.21
C ILE A 26 7.49 8.42 8.78
N ASP A 27 6.54 8.79 7.95
CA ASP A 27 6.43 10.14 7.41
C ASP A 27 4.96 10.61 7.32
N GLY A 28 4.74 11.77 6.74
CA GLY A 28 3.42 12.31 6.46
C GLY A 28 3.01 12.16 5.00
N ALA A 29 2.05 12.97 4.55
CA ALA A 29 1.52 12.94 3.19
C ALA A 29 2.21 13.96 2.26
N LEU A 30 2.19 13.71 0.93
CA LEU A 30 2.71 14.65 -0.09
C LEU A 30 1.92 15.96 -0.12
N GLY A 31 0.60 15.90 0.04
CA GLY A 31 -0.27 17.08 0.01
C GLY A 31 0.07 18.11 1.07
N SER A 32 0.37 17.68 2.29
CA SER A 32 0.79 18.52 3.41
C SER A 32 2.28 18.84 3.43
N ARG A 33 3.06 18.33 2.48
CA ARG A 33 4.53 18.35 2.46
C ARG A 33 5.19 17.69 3.67
N GLY A 34 4.50 16.74 4.28
CA GLY A 34 5.01 15.93 5.39
C GLY A 34 5.70 14.64 4.96
N ALA A 35 5.46 14.15 3.75
CA ALA A 35 6.12 12.97 3.22
C ALA A 35 7.63 13.22 3.07
N ALA A 36 8.45 12.27 3.55
CA ALA A 36 9.90 12.43 3.58
C ALA A 36 10.52 12.16 2.20
N LEU A 37 11.16 13.18 1.63
CA LEU A 37 11.77 13.14 0.30
C LEU A 37 13.29 13.26 0.39
N HIS A 38 14.00 12.68 -0.58
CA HIS A 38 15.45 12.91 -0.76
C HIS A 38 15.74 14.30 -1.30
N GLU A 39 14.96 14.76 -2.25
CA GLU A 39 15.06 16.11 -2.80
C GLU A 39 13.93 16.99 -2.24
N PRO A 40 14.15 18.30 -2.02
CA PRO A 40 13.11 19.20 -1.52
C PRO A 40 11.84 19.18 -2.38
N TYR A 41 10.74 19.57 -1.77
CA TYR A 41 9.50 19.86 -2.49
C TYR A 41 9.74 20.94 -3.54
N SER A 42 9.18 20.77 -4.73
CA SER A 42 9.40 21.70 -5.85
C SER A 42 8.78 23.07 -5.61
N ASP A 43 7.76 23.13 -4.77
CA ASP A 43 7.08 24.37 -4.36
C ASP A 43 7.51 24.86 -2.96
N GLU A 44 8.50 24.21 -2.33
CA GLU A 44 9.07 24.61 -1.02
C GLU A 44 10.51 24.10 -0.89
N HIS A 45 11.44 24.84 -1.49
CA HIS A 45 12.83 24.39 -1.72
C HIS A 45 13.69 24.11 -0.46
N CYS A 46 13.24 24.46 0.73
CA CYS A 46 13.92 24.16 1.99
C CYS A 46 13.26 23.00 2.77
N ASN A 47 12.19 22.41 2.22
CA ASN A 47 11.42 21.37 2.89
C ASN A 47 11.60 20.03 2.18
N CYS A 48 12.07 19.02 2.92
CA CYS A 48 12.16 17.62 2.49
C CYS A 48 11.19 16.70 3.26
N GLY A 49 10.17 17.24 3.90
CA GLY A 49 9.27 16.48 4.77
C GLY A 49 9.92 16.03 6.09
N LEU A 50 9.23 15.18 6.81
CA LEU A 50 9.59 14.78 8.17
C LEU A 50 9.69 13.25 8.28
N ILE A 51 10.66 12.79 9.05
CA ILE A 51 10.68 11.43 9.61
C ILE A 51 10.12 11.55 11.04
N LEU A 52 9.08 10.78 11.35
CA LEU A 52 8.27 10.91 12.57
C LEU A 52 8.76 10.05 13.74
N ILE A 53 9.67 9.12 13.48
CA ILE A 53 10.22 8.18 14.48
C ILE A 53 11.73 8.09 14.28
N SER A 54 12.47 7.95 15.37
CA SER A 54 13.92 7.72 15.27
C SER A 54 14.24 6.34 14.67
N LYS A 55 15.45 6.20 14.15
CA LYS A 55 15.92 4.92 13.59
C LYS A 55 15.99 3.82 14.65
N GLU A 56 16.39 4.19 15.85
CA GLU A 56 16.53 3.31 17.00
C GLU A 56 15.17 2.80 17.47
N GLU A 57 14.17 3.68 17.61
CA GLU A 57 12.82 3.31 18.02
C GLU A 57 12.13 2.42 16.98
N PHE A 58 12.31 2.73 15.69
CA PHE A 58 11.72 1.90 14.63
C PHE A 58 12.41 0.54 14.51
N ASP A 59 13.72 0.48 14.72
CA ASP A 59 14.49 -0.77 14.73
C ASP A 59 14.07 -1.66 15.92
N GLU A 60 13.90 -1.09 17.13
CA GLU A 60 13.39 -1.82 18.29
C GLU A 60 11.98 -2.38 18.04
N LEU A 61 11.08 -1.58 17.43
CA LEU A 61 9.75 -2.03 17.09
C LEU A 61 9.77 -3.18 16.07
N ALA A 62 10.62 -3.07 15.04
CA ALA A 62 10.79 -4.11 14.03
C ALA A 62 11.37 -5.40 14.66
N GLU A 63 12.33 -5.29 15.56
CA GLU A 63 12.86 -6.44 16.31
C GLU A 63 11.78 -7.14 17.13
N LEU A 64 10.96 -6.40 17.86
CA LEU A 64 9.83 -6.94 18.61
C LEU A 64 8.84 -7.65 17.67
N CYS A 65 8.44 -7.02 16.57
CA CYS A 65 7.55 -7.63 15.57
C CYS A 65 8.16 -8.92 15.00
N TYR A 66 9.45 -8.92 14.72
CA TYR A 66 10.13 -10.10 14.20
C TYR A 66 10.17 -11.24 15.21
N ASN A 67 10.59 -10.97 16.45
CA ASN A 67 10.77 -11.96 17.51
C ASN A 67 9.45 -12.57 17.98
N TYR A 68 8.38 -11.77 18.02
CA TYR A 68 7.03 -12.22 18.43
C TYR A 68 6.12 -12.59 17.25
N ASN A 69 6.66 -12.65 16.03
CA ASN A 69 5.95 -13.04 14.84
C ASN A 69 4.78 -12.12 14.43
N PHE A 70 4.79 -10.85 14.85
CA PHE A 70 3.79 -9.88 14.38
C PHE A 70 4.13 -9.36 12.99
N GLN A 71 3.09 -9.07 12.21
CA GLN A 71 3.23 -8.35 10.96
C GLN A 71 3.45 -6.87 11.25
N LEU A 72 4.51 -6.28 10.68
CA LEU A 72 4.73 -4.84 10.76
C LEU A 72 4.16 -4.16 9.52
N CYS A 73 3.24 -3.20 9.73
CA CYS A 73 2.52 -2.45 8.71
C CYS A 73 2.93 -0.99 8.84
N THR A 74 3.75 -0.50 7.92
CA THR A 74 4.39 0.81 8.09
C THR A 74 3.96 1.78 7.01
N HIS A 75 3.36 2.89 7.41
CA HIS A 75 3.07 4.02 6.53
C HIS A 75 4.38 4.64 6.04
N ALA A 76 4.58 4.70 4.74
CA ALA A 76 5.64 5.44 4.09
C ALA A 76 5.19 5.92 2.70
N ILE A 77 5.20 7.22 2.48
CA ILE A 77 4.75 7.86 1.25
C ILE A 77 5.92 8.38 0.42
N GLY A 78 6.81 9.17 1.01
CA GLY A 78 7.97 9.73 0.34
C GLY A 78 9.04 8.70 0.00
N ASP A 79 9.90 8.99 -0.98
CA ASP A 79 10.97 8.08 -1.38
C ASP A 79 12.02 7.87 -0.26
N ARG A 80 12.35 8.93 0.51
CA ARG A 80 13.20 8.79 1.70
C ARG A 80 12.50 8.03 2.83
N GLY A 81 11.18 8.20 3.00
CA GLY A 81 10.39 7.43 3.95
C GLY A 81 10.36 5.94 3.61
N ASN A 82 10.16 5.60 2.34
CA ASN A 82 10.20 4.22 1.86
C ASN A 82 11.59 3.59 2.05
N GLU A 83 12.67 4.29 1.69
CA GLU A 83 14.02 3.81 1.92
C GLU A 83 14.28 3.53 3.41
N PHE A 84 13.87 4.45 4.30
CA PHE A 84 14.00 4.28 5.76
C PHE A 84 13.34 2.99 6.27
N VAL A 85 12.11 2.69 5.80
CA VAL A 85 11.40 1.44 6.12
C VAL A 85 12.19 0.23 5.62
N LEU A 86 12.58 0.27 4.35
CA LEU A 86 13.23 -0.85 3.69
C LEU A 86 14.63 -1.13 4.28
N ASP A 87 15.34 -0.11 4.75
CA ASP A 87 16.62 -0.26 5.47
C ASP A 87 16.46 -1.06 6.77
N THR A 88 15.37 -0.83 7.48
CA THR A 88 15.08 -1.59 8.69
C THR A 88 14.56 -2.99 8.35
N TYR A 89 13.60 -3.10 7.42
CA TYR A 89 13.01 -4.38 7.06
C TYR A 89 14.04 -5.42 6.59
N GLN A 90 15.01 -5.02 5.78
CA GLN A 90 16.04 -5.93 5.25
C GLN A 90 16.98 -6.51 6.33
N LYS A 91 17.07 -5.90 7.53
CA LYS A 91 17.86 -6.48 8.64
C LYS A 91 17.21 -7.75 9.18
N TYR A 92 15.88 -7.79 9.19
CA TYR A 92 15.10 -8.87 9.80
C TYR A 92 14.53 -9.84 8.77
N LEU A 93 14.10 -9.35 7.61
CA LEU A 93 13.47 -10.18 6.60
C LEU A 93 14.52 -10.85 5.72
N LYS A 94 14.38 -12.17 5.54
CA LYS A 94 15.13 -12.92 4.53
C LYS A 94 14.32 -13.00 3.23
N SER A 95 14.98 -13.29 2.12
CA SER A 95 14.28 -13.56 0.87
C SER A 95 13.29 -14.74 1.04
N LYS A 96 12.15 -14.66 0.35
CA LYS A 96 11.10 -15.70 0.37
C LYS A 96 10.54 -15.99 1.77
N ASN A 97 10.51 -14.99 2.65
CA ASN A 97 9.86 -15.11 3.95
C ASN A 97 8.33 -15.05 3.81
N ASN A 98 7.61 -15.44 4.88
CA ASN A 98 6.16 -15.37 4.96
C ASN A 98 5.70 -14.44 6.11
N ARG A 99 6.50 -13.42 6.46
CA ARG A 99 6.16 -12.43 7.49
C ARG A 99 5.10 -11.47 7.00
N ARG A 100 5.02 -11.26 5.68
CA ARG A 100 4.07 -10.35 4.99
C ARG A 100 4.10 -8.94 5.56
N TRP A 101 5.26 -8.52 6.04
CA TRP A 101 5.43 -7.13 6.41
C TRP A 101 5.11 -6.27 5.21
N ARG A 102 4.45 -5.14 5.45
CA ARG A 102 3.98 -4.32 4.35
C ARG A 102 4.32 -2.85 4.51
N VAL A 103 4.41 -2.18 3.39
CA VAL A 103 4.47 -0.73 3.32
C VAL A 103 3.07 -0.25 2.93
N GLU A 104 2.47 0.52 3.83
CA GLU A 104 1.20 1.19 3.55
C GLU A 104 1.48 2.42 2.69
N HIS A 105 0.69 2.60 1.68
CA HIS A 105 0.78 3.57 0.59
C HIS A 105 1.86 3.23 -0.42
N ALA A 106 3.13 3.06 -0.04
CA ALA A 106 4.23 2.80 -0.99
C ALA A 106 4.13 3.72 -2.21
N GLN A 107 3.79 5.01 -1.97
CA GLN A 107 3.27 5.90 -3.01
C GLN A 107 4.36 6.39 -3.95
N MET A 108 5.53 6.75 -3.42
CA MET A 108 6.67 7.21 -4.20
C MET A 108 7.85 6.23 -4.04
N LEU A 109 8.12 5.45 -5.08
CA LEU A 109 9.12 4.38 -5.06
C LEU A 109 10.19 4.59 -6.13
N THR A 110 11.45 4.43 -5.74
CA THR A 110 12.57 4.31 -6.68
C THR A 110 12.64 2.90 -7.28
N THR A 111 13.47 2.70 -8.28
CA THR A 111 13.70 1.35 -8.83
C THR A 111 14.37 0.44 -7.81
N SER A 112 15.30 0.96 -7.00
CA SER A 112 15.93 0.23 -5.91
C SER A 112 14.93 -0.24 -4.86
N ASP A 113 13.94 0.59 -4.51
CA ASP A 113 12.89 0.21 -3.56
C ASP A 113 12.06 -0.95 -4.08
N ILE A 114 11.71 -0.94 -5.37
CA ILE A 114 10.97 -2.03 -6.01
C ILE A 114 11.76 -3.35 -5.97
N GLU A 115 13.06 -3.32 -6.23
CA GLU A 115 13.92 -4.49 -6.11
C GLU A 115 13.95 -5.04 -4.68
N ARG A 116 14.02 -4.16 -3.69
CA ARG A 116 14.00 -4.52 -2.27
C ARG A 116 12.65 -5.10 -1.83
N LEU A 117 11.53 -4.49 -2.23
CA LEU A 117 10.19 -5.04 -2.00
C LEU A 117 10.09 -6.49 -2.52
N LYS A 118 10.56 -6.74 -3.74
CA LYS A 118 10.62 -8.06 -4.35
C LYS A 118 11.52 -9.02 -3.57
N ASN A 119 12.77 -8.62 -3.30
CA ASN A 119 13.78 -9.50 -2.72
C ASN A 119 13.41 -9.94 -1.29
N PHE A 120 12.75 -9.07 -0.53
CA PHE A 120 12.35 -9.35 0.85
C PHE A 120 10.87 -9.73 1.00
N SER A 121 10.16 -10.00 -0.11
CA SER A 121 8.75 -10.42 -0.12
C SER A 121 7.86 -9.48 0.69
N ILE A 122 8.09 -8.18 0.58
CA ILE A 122 7.32 -7.14 1.25
C ILE A 122 6.06 -6.86 0.43
N VAL A 123 4.93 -6.73 1.10
CA VAL A 123 3.63 -6.40 0.47
C VAL A 123 3.51 -4.88 0.32
N ALA A 124 3.07 -4.41 -0.83
CA ALA A 124 2.64 -3.03 -1.01
C ALA A 124 1.12 -2.92 -0.75
N SER A 125 0.71 -2.10 0.20
CA SER A 125 -0.70 -1.87 0.51
C SER A 125 -1.09 -0.49 0.00
N MET A 126 -1.83 -0.44 -1.10
CA MET A 126 -1.99 0.78 -1.91
C MET A 126 -3.46 1.17 -2.08
N GLN A 127 -3.68 2.46 -2.34
CA GLN A 127 -4.99 3.08 -2.49
C GLN A 127 -5.08 3.73 -3.87
N PRO A 128 -5.78 3.09 -4.84
CA PRO A 128 -5.89 3.63 -6.19
C PRO A 128 -6.51 5.03 -6.27
N SER A 129 -7.50 5.35 -5.46
CA SER A 129 -8.12 6.68 -5.46
C SER A 129 -7.18 7.80 -4.98
N HIS A 130 -6.21 7.52 -4.08
CA HIS A 130 -5.17 8.50 -3.74
C HIS A 130 -4.43 9.01 -4.98
N CYS A 131 -4.15 8.14 -5.94
CA CYS A 131 -3.51 8.55 -7.18
C CYS A 131 -4.37 9.54 -7.99
N THR A 132 -5.67 9.30 -8.09
CA THR A 132 -6.57 10.11 -8.91
C THR A 132 -7.02 11.40 -8.22
N SER A 133 -7.04 11.43 -6.90
CA SER A 133 -7.26 12.67 -6.14
C SER A 133 -6.01 13.54 -6.10
N ASP A 134 -4.83 12.95 -5.99
CA ASP A 134 -3.55 13.64 -5.87
C ASP A 134 -3.01 14.20 -7.20
N MET A 135 -3.29 13.54 -8.32
CA MET A 135 -2.69 13.86 -9.63
C MET A 135 -2.76 15.34 -10.03
N LYS A 136 -3.80 16.06 -9.56
CA LYS A 136 -4.03 17.46 -9.90
C LYS A 136 -2.97 18.43 -9.35
N TRP A 137 -2.32 18.05 -8.26
CA TRP A 137 -1.35 18.90 -7.57
C TRP A 137 0.04 18.27 -7.42
N LEU A 138 0.20 16.96 -7.67
CA LEU A 138 1.47 16.24 -7.51
C LEU A 138 2.64 16.90 -8.23
N LYS A 139 2.42 17.36 -9.49
CA LYS A 139 3.46 18.05 -10.27
C LYS A 139 4.02 19.27 -9.53
N ASN A 140 3.18 20.03 -8.84
CA ASN A 140 3.62 21.20 -8.09
C ASN A 140 4.43 20.79 -6.85
N ARG A 141 4.08 19.68 -6.21
CA ARG A 141 4.75 19.18 -4.99
C ARG A 141 6.13 18.58 -5.28
N ILE A 142 6.22 17.71 -6.26
CA ILE A 142 7.42 16.89 -6.49
C ILE A 142 8.12 17.17 -7.83
N GLY A 143 7.59 18.07 -8.67
CA GLY A 143 8.12 18.36 -9.99
C GLY A 143 7.85 17.26 -11.01
N GLU A 144 7.90 17.62 -12.30
CA GLU A 144 7.65 16.70 -13.42
C GLU A 144 8.58 15.47 -13.40
N HIS A 145 9.86 15.70 -13.10
CA HIS A 145 10.91 14.69 -13.19
C HIS A 145 10.73 13.52 -12.20
N ARG A 146 9.96 13.69 -11.13
CA ARG A 146 9.70 12.64 -10.11
C ARG A 146 8.35 11.96 -10.24
N LEU A 147 7.44 12.45 -11.09
CA LEU A 147 6.08 11.88 -11.23
C LEU A 147 6.09 10.40 -11.59
N HIS A 148 7.07 9.94 -12.36
CA HIS A 148 7.21 8.54 -12.75
C HIS A 148 7.44 7.57 -11.57
N ARG A 149 7.73 8.08 -10.38
CA ARG A 149 7.90 7.27 -9.14
C ARG A 149 6.60 7.00 -8.41
N ILE A 150 5.49 7.66 -8.81
CA ILE A 150 4.22 7.66 -8.09
C ILE A 150 3.32 6.50 -8.53
N SER A 151 2.76 5.79 -7.54
CA SER A 151 1.69 4.80 -7.72
C SER A 151 1.97 3.79 -8.83
N ARG A 152 3.09 3.09 -8.73
CA ARG A 152 3.65 2.20 -9.77
C ARG A 152 3.05 0.80 -9.73
N TRP A 153 1.74 0.67 -9.69
CA TRP A 153 1.06 -0.60 -9.44
C TRP A 153 1.34 -1.67 -10.50
N LYS A 154 1.29 -1.28 -11.78
CA LYS A 154 1.59 -2.21 -12.89
C LYS A 154 3.02 -2.68 -12.85
N THR A 155 3.94 -1.74 -12.62
CA THR A 155 5.36 -2.05 -12.44
C THR A 155 5.59 -3.00 -11.27
N LEU A 156 4.93 -2.80 -10.12
CA LEU A 156 5.05 -3.69 -8.96
C LEU A 156 4.56 -5.10 -9.28
N LEU A 157 3.38 -5.24 -9.89
CA LEU A 157 2.84 -6.55 -10.28
C LEU A 157 3.74 -7.27 -11.30
N GLN A 158 4.26 -6.56 -12.30
CA GLN A 158 5.20 -7.11 -13.29
C GLN A 158 6.50 -7.60 -12.65
N ASN A 159 6.92 -7.02 -11.53
CA ASN A 159 8.05 -7.49 -10.73
C ASN A 159 7.70 -8.62 -9.75
N GLY A 160 6.45 -9.09 -9.74
CA GLY A 160 5.99 -10.17 -8.87
C GLY A 160 5.77 -9.76 -7.41
N ILE A 161 5.67 -8.46 -7.15
CA ILE A 161 5.36 -7.93 -5.82
C ILE A 161 3.85 -8.07 -5.58
N ARG A 162 3.48 -8.54 -4.40
CA ARG A 162 2.08 -8.62 -4.01
C ARG A 162 1.56 -7.26 -3.59
N ILE A 163 0.39 -6.92 -4.11
CA ILE A 163 -0.32 -5.68 -3.76
C ILE A 163 -1.63 -6.04 -3.08
N ALA A 164 -1.94 -5.36 -1.97
CA ALA A 164 -3.26 -5.31 -1.37
C ALA A 164 -3.89 -3.94 -1.65
N GLY A 165 -5.14 -3.91 -2.07
CA GLY A 165 -5.90 -2.69 -2.33
C GLY A 165 -6.77 -2.30 -1.14
N GLY A 166 -7.00 -1.01 -0.97
CA GLY A 166 -7.88 -0.42 0.02
C GLY A 166 -8.14 1.05 -0.30
N SER A 167 -8.94 1.74 0.52
CA SER A 167 -9.27 3.17 0.35
C SER A 167 -8.61 4.06 1.41
N ASP A 168 -8.11 3.48 2.49
CA ASP A 168 -7.67 4.23 3.66
C ASP A 168 -8.80 5.12 4.25
N CYS A 169 -10.05 4.62 4.19
CA CYS A 169 -11.22 5.33 4.71
C CYS A 169 -10.98 5.78 6.18
N PRO A 170 -11.26 7.04 6.52
CA PRO A 170 -12.06 8.04 5.81
C PRO A 170 -11.26 9.03 4.94
N ILE A 171 -10.00 8.75 4.61
CA ILE A 171 -9.19 9.62 3.73
C ILE A 171 -9.83 9.66 2.34
N GLU A 172 -10.20 8.51 1.80
CA GLU A 172 -11.06 8.41 0.61
C GLU A 172 -12.41 7.81 0.99
N GLU A 173 -13.38 7.84 0.08
CA GLU A 173 -14.80 7.46 0.32
C GLU A 173 -14.96 5.97 0.62
N GLY A 174 -14.16 5.15 0.93
CA GLY A 174 -14.35 3.76 1.36
C GLY A 174 -15.16 2.85 0.44
N ASN A 175 -15.49 3.28 -0.78
CA ASN A 175 -16.22 2.50 -1.76
C ASN A 175 -15.23 1.68 -2.62
N PRO A 176 -15.20 0.34 -2.50
CA PRO A 176 -14.25 -0.48 -3.23
C PRO A 176 -14.43 -0.43 -4.77
N LEU A 177 -15.60 -0.06 -5.28
CA LEU A 177 -15.83 0.11 -6.71
C LEU A 177 -15.17 1.38 -7.25
N HIS A 178 -15.06 2.44 -6.44
CA HIS A 178 -14.30 3.64 -6.79
C HIS A 178 -12.80 3.32 -6.87
N GLU A 179 -12.28 2.53 -5.94
CA GLU A 179 -10.90 2.06 -5.95
C GLU A 179 -10.62 1.18 -7.18
N PHE A 180 -11.54 0.26 -7.48
CA PHE A 180 -11.47 -0.58 -8.68
C PHE A 180 -11.44 0.27 -9.96
N TYR A 181 -12.34 1.26 -10.08
CA TYR A 181 -12.39 2.18 -11.21
C TYR A 181 -11.07 2.97 -11.35
N ALA A 182 -10.58 3.56 -10.26
CA ALA A 182 -9.32 4.30 -10.25
C ALA A 182 -8.14 3.43 -10.70
N ALA A 183 -8.09 2.17 -10.27
CA ALA A 183 -7.03 1.23 -10.63
C ALA A 183 -7.01 0.89 -12.13
N ILE A 184 -8.17 0.72 -12.76
CA ILE A 184 -8.27 0.33 -14.17
C ILE A 184 -8.24 1.50 -15.14
N THR A 185 -8.62 2.71 -14.71
CA THR A 185 -8.70 3.89 -15.57
C THR A 185 -7.61 4.91 -15.32
N ARG A 186 -7.17 5.06 -14.06
CA ARG A 186 -6.37 6.17 -13.54
C ARG A 186 -7.02 7.53 -13.83
N GLN A 187 -8.34 7.56 -13.69
CA GLN A 187 -9.20 8.73 -13.85
C GLN A 187 -9.96 8.99 -12.55
N ASP A 188 -10.30 10.24 -12.27
CA ASP A 188 -11.27 10.57 -11.23
C ASP A 188 -12.70 10.18 -11.67
N HIS A 189 -13.69 10.29 -10.77
CA HIS A 189 -15.07 9.90 -11.05
C HIS A 189 -15.77 10.78 -12.11
N LEU A 190 -15.12 11.84 -12.58
CA LEU A 190 -15.60 12.63 -13.72
C LEU A 190 -14.97 12.17 -15.04
N GLY A 191 -14.13 11.12 -15.01
CA GLY A 191 -13.44 10.60 -16.19
C GLY A 191 -12.21 11.41 -16.59
N PHE A 192 -11.67 12.24 -15.70
CA PHE A 192 -10.49 13.07 -15.97
C PHE A 192 -9.22 12.43 -15.36
N PRO A 193 -8.05 12.54 -16.04
CA PRO A 193 -7.87 13.03 -17.43
C PRO A 193 -8.29 11.99 -18.46
N GLU A 194 -8.66 12.44 -19.65
CA GLU A 194 -8.94 11.55 -20.77
C GLU A 194 -7.73 10.64 -21.03
N GLY A 195 -7.96 9.34 -21.20
CA GLY A 195 -6.92 8.33 -21.36
C GLY A 195 -6.21 7.92 -20.06
N GLY A 196 -6.50 8.55 -18.91
CA GLY A 196 -5.93 8.23 -17.60
C GLY A 196 -4.55 8.82 -17.33
N TRP A 197 -4.31 9.23 -16.10
CA TRP A 197 -3.02 9.76 -15.65
C TRP A 197 -1.96 8.65 -15.56
N GLN A 198 -0.81 8.82 -16.25
CA GLN A 198 0.23 7.78 -16.36
C GLN A 198 -0.36 6.41 -16.73
N SER A 199 -1.08 6.35 -17.85
CA SER A 199 -1.90 5.22 -18.29
C SER A 199 -1.14 3.89 -18.44
N GLN A 200 0.20 3.92 -18.52
CA GLN A 200 1.05 2.73 -18.54
C GLN A 200 1.02 1.94 -17.21
N GLU A 201 0.62 2.58 -16.12
CA GLU A 201 0.46 1.96 -14.80
C GLU A 201 -0.97 1.48 -14.52
N ARG A 202 -1.88 1.54 -15.50
CA ARG A 202 -3.24 0.98 -15.37
C ARG A 202 -3.20 -0.52 -15.17
N LEU A 203 -4.09 -1.00 -14.32
CA LEU A 203 -4.32 -2.43 -14.14
C LEU A 203 -5.40 -2.94 -15.10
N THR A 204 -5.32 -4.19 -15.47
CA THR A 204 -6.46 -4.90 -16.04
C THR A 204 -7.54 -5.09 -14.97
N ARG A 205 -8.78 -5.36 -15.38
CA ARG A 205 -9.89 -5.59 -14.46
C ARG A 205 -9.61 -6.77 -13.49
N ASN A 206 -9.01 -7.84 -14.00
CA ASN A 206 -8.66 -9.00 -13.18
C ASN A 206 -7.54 -8.66 -12.18
N GLU A 207 -6.52 -7.92 -12.60
CA GLU A 207 -5.47 -7.45 -11.68
C GLU A 207 -6.07 -6.55 -10.59
N SER A 208 -6.95 -5.61 -10.96
CA SER A 208 -7.63 -4.73 -10.01
C SER A 208 -8.52 -5.53 -9.05
N LEU A 209 -9.32 -6.47 -9.56
CA LEU A 209 -10.16 -7.32 -8.70
C LEU A 209 -9.31 -8.10 -7.68
N ASN A 210 -8.17 -8.61 -8.11
CA ASN A 210 -7.25 -9.34 -7.23
C ASN A 210 -6.69 -8.47 -6.10
N LEU A 211 -6.54 -7.15 -6.27
CA LEU A 211 -6.08 -6.26 -5.20
C LEU A 211 -7.04 -6.29 -4.00
N PHE A 212 -8.34 -6.27 -4.28
CA PHE A 212 -9.42 -6.17 -3.26
C PHE A 212 -9.95 -7.53 -2.79
N THR A 213 -9.48 -8.62 -3.38
CA THR A 213 -9.89 -9.99 -3.04
C THR A 213 -8.68 -10.80 -2.57
N THR A 214 -8.02 -11.51 -3.46
CA THR A 214 -6.88 -12.40 -3.13
C THR A 214 -5.68 -11.64 -2.55
N GLY A 215 -5.40 -10.43 -2.99
CA GLY A 215 -4.32 -9.58 -2.48
C GLY A 215 -4.57 -9.13 -1.04
N ALA A 216 -5.79 -8.65 -0.77
CA ALA A 216 -6.22 -8.26 0.57
C ALA A 216 -6.24 -9.45 1.52
N ALA A 217 -6.84 -10.58 1.10
CA ALA A 217 -6.87 -11.82 1.88
C ALA A 217 -5.46 -12.32 2.20
N PHE A 218 -4.53 -12.30 1.24
CA PHE A 218 -3.13 -12.63 1.49
C PHE A 218 -2.49 -11.69 2.51
N ALA A 219 -2.71 -10.39 2.41
CA ALA A 219 -2.08 -9.42 3.31
C ALA A 219 -2.51 -9.60 4.76
N GLU A 220 -3.73 -10.10 5.01
CA GLU A 220 -4.27 -10.39 6.36
C GLU A 220 -4.13 -11.87 6.79
N PHE A 221 -3.48 -12.73 5.99
CA PHE A 221 -3.32 -14.17 6.24
C PHE A 221 -4.63 -14.96 6.23
N SER A 222 -5.57 -14.60 5.40
CA SER A 222 -6.86 -15.30 5.25
C SER A 222 -7.09 -15.89 3.85
N GLU A 223 -6.07 -15.97 3.03
CA GLU A 223 -6.14 -16.48 1.65
C GLU A 223 -6.61 -17.92 1.52
N PHE A 224 -6.63 -18.70 2.60
CA PHE A 224 -7.17 -20.06 2.62
C PHE A 224 -8.66 -20.11 2.99
N ASN A 225 -9.24 -18.95 3.37
CA ASN A 225 -10.63 -18.84 3.78
C ASN A 225 -11.40 -17.81 2.98
N ARG A 226 -10.71 -16.82 2.37
CA ARG A 226 -11.31 -15.65 1.71
C ARG A 226 -10.57 -15.27 0.43
N GLY A 227 -11.22 -14.42 -0.36
CA GLY A 227 -10.65 -13.81 -1.55
C GLY A 227 -10.97 -14.51 -2.85
N ILE A 228 -11.52 -15.71 -2.80
CA ILE A 228 -12.02 -16.46 -3.97
C ILE A 228 -13.35 -17.11 -3.64
N ILE A 229 -14.10 -17.47 -4.68
CA ILE A 229 -15.31 -18.28 -4.58
C ILE A 229 -14.92 -19.72 -4.87
N ASP A 230 -14.80 -20.53 -3.82
CA ASP A 230 -14.46 -21.94 -3.97
C ASP A 230 -14.98 -22.74 -2.77
N ILE A 231 -15.01 -24.06 -2.90
CA ILE A 231 -15.45 -24.99 -1.85
C ILE A 231 -14.53 -24.87 -0.64
N GLY A 232 -15.12 -24.67 0.54
CA GLY A 232 -14.38 -24.54 1.80
C GLY A 232 -14.01 -23.10 2.18
N TYR A 233 -14.32 -22.11 1.31
CA TYR A 233 -14.14 -20.69 1.61
C TYR A 233 -15.38 -20.08 2.28
N ASP A 234 -15.17 -19.01 3.04
CA ASP A 234 -16.26 -18.24 3.64
C ASP A 234 -17.15 -17.64 2.54
N ALA A 235 -18.46 -17.69 2.74
CA ALA A 235 -19.44 -17.15 1.80
C ALA A 235 -19.64 -15.61 1.97
N ASP A 236 -18.55 -14.86 2.12
CA ASP A 236 -18.55 -13.40 2.12
C ASP A 236 -18.67 -12.90 0.68
N LEU A 237 -19.92 -12.71 0.21
CA LEU A 237 -20.23 -12.45 -1.17
C LEU A 237 -20.81 -11.04 -1.37
N THR A 238 -20.40 -10.36 -2.42
CA THR A 238 -21.00 -9.13 -2.92
C THR A 238 -21.72 -9.42 -4.23
N ILE A 239 -23.02 -9.12 -4.29
CA ILE A 239 -23.83 -9.23 -5.51
C ILE A 239 -23.85 -7.89 -6.21
N LEU A 240 -23.37 -7.84 -7.44
CA LEU A 240 -23.32 -6.65 -8.28
C LEU A 240 -24.40 -6.71 -9.36
N SER A 241 -24.92 -5.54 -9.78
CA SER A 241 -25.92 -5.43 -10.84
C SER A 241 -25.35 -5.77 -12.23
N ASN A 242 -24.05 -5.64 -12.41
CA ASN A 242 -23.36 -5.89 -13.68
C ASN A 242 -22.06 -6.67 -13.47
N ASP A 243 -21.60 -7.35 -14.51
CA ASP A 243 -20.28 -7.98 -14.53
C ASP A 243 -19.18 -6.92 -14.66
N ILE A 244 -18.55 -6.54 -13.54
CA ILE A 244 -17.50 -5.51 -13.52
C ILE A 244 -16.26 -5.89 -14.33
N THR A 245 -16.13 -7.15 -14.73
CA THR A 245 -15.02 -7.59 -15.59
C THR A 245 -15.27 -7.28 -17.07
N LYS A 246 -16.51 -6.92 -17.45
CA LYS A 246 -16.93 -6.71 -18.85
C LYS A 246 -17.67 -5.41 -19.10
N VAL A 247 -18.42 -4.89 -18.10
CA VAL A 247 -19.22 -3.68 -18.26
C VAL A 247 -18.39 -2.48 -18.74
N GLU A 248 -18.98 -1.58 -19.49
CA GLU A 248 -18.31 -0.33 -19.88
C GLU A 248 -17.91 0.49 -18.65
N THR A 249 -16.74 1.12 -18.70
CA THR A 249 -16.14 1.80 -17.53
C THR A 249 -16.93 2.99 -17.00
N ASN A 250 -17.88 3.50 -17.75
CA ASN A 250 -18.75 4.63 -17.40
C ASN A 250 -20.16 4.19 -16.92
N LYS A 251 -20.37 2.93 -16.71
CA LYS A 251 -21.61 2.32 -16.20
C LYS A 251 -21.38 1.62 -14.87
#